data_e228599994c7c5ac2a6c813ab8cacd4f
#
_entry.id   e228599994c7c5ac2a6c813ab8cacd4f
#
_cell.length_a   1.000
_cell.length_b   1.000
_cell.length_c   1.000
_cell.angle_alpha   90.00
_cell.angle_beta   90.00
_cell.angle_gamma   90.00
#
_symmetry.space_group_name_H-M   'P 1'
#
loop_
_entity.id
_entity.type
_entity.pdbx_description
1 polymer ?
#
loop_
_entity_poly.entity_id
_entity_poly.type
_entity_poly.pdbx_seq_one_letter_code
_entity_poly.pdbx_strand_id
1 'polypeptide(L)'
;MCGMSYRQRFEDRHAQAITEAIEQLRGRASAAKTWTEYAAMYPPPKLASETDVLQYAASLERGAAVADTKMVAKLHDPALRTLFARIGGVEAMHWALLRSTLGEPPIPDSFLPAD
;
A
#
# COMPACT_ATOMS: atom_id res chain seq x y z
N MET A 1 26.75 -4.13 1.32
CA MET A 1 25.48 -3.75 1.98
C MET A 1 24.42 -3.58 0.90
N CYS A 2 23.42 -4.42 0.91
CA CYS A 2 22.26 -4.23 0.03
C CYS A 2 21.45 -3.05 0.61
N GLY A 3 21.56 -1.88 -0.01
CA GLY A 3 20.78 -0.72 0.41
C GLY A 3 19.29 -1.02 0.24
N MET A 4 18.51 -0.73 1.27
CA MET A 4 17.05 -0.80 1.22
C MET A 4 16.56 -0.04 -0.01
N SER A 5 15.69 -0.64 -0.83
CA SER A 5 15.17 0.01 -2.02
C SER A 5 14.43 1.29 -1.63
N TYR A 6 14.40 2.27 -2.55
CA TYR A 6 13.69 3.53 -2.35
C TYR A 6 12.23 3.30 -1.90
N ARG A 7 11.56 2.34 -2.52
CA ARG A 7 10.20 1.94 -2.24
C ARG A 7 10.02 1.33 -0.85
N GLN A 8 10.90 0.43 -0.43
CA GLN A 8 10.86 -0.17 0.90
C GLN A 8 10.89 0.88 2.02
N ARG A 9 11.61 1.99 1.84
CA ARG A 9 11.64 3.10 2.80
C ARG A 9 10.29 3.82 2.96
N PHE A 10 9.46 3.87 1.91
CA PHE A 10 8.11 4.44 2.03
C PHE A 10 7.21 3.53 2.83
N GLU A 11 7.20 2.23 2.51
CA GLU A 11 6.38 1.23 3.22
C GLU A 11 6.73 1.17 4.71
N ASP A 12 8.02 1.17 5.06
CA ASP A 12 8.47 1.21 6.45
C ASP A 12 8.00 2.47 7.19
N ARG A 13 8.00 3.62 6.52
CA ARG A 13 7.50 4.88 7.10
C ARG A 13 5.98 4.90 7.23
N HIS A 14 5.23 4.31 6.30
CA HIS A 14 3.79 4.14 6.44
C HIS A 14 3.45 3.28 7.64
N ALA A 15 4.08 2.13 7.77
CA ALA A 15 3.89 1.23 8.92
C ALA A 15 4.25 1.89 10.26
N GLN A 16 5.36 2.63 10.31
CA GLN A 16 5.78 3.38 11.49
C GLN A 16 4.75 4.45 11.87
N ALA A 17 4.30 5.26 10.92
CA ALA A 17 3.33 6.33 11.17
C ALA A 17 1.99 5.78 11.69
N ILE A 18 1.52 4.65 11.16
CA ILE A 18 0.31 3.99 11.64
C ILE A 18 0.52 3.45 13.05
N THR A 19 1.65 2.82 13.33
CA THR A 19 2.00 2.32 14.67
C THR A 19 1.99 3.44 15.70
N GLU A 20 2.68 4.55 15.42
CA GLU A 20 2.73 5.72 16.30
C GLU A 20 1.33 6.30 16.55
N ALA A 21 0.49 6.37 15.52
CA ALA A 21 -0.88 6.85 15.67
C ALA A 21 -1.75 5.94 16.54
N ILE A 22 -1.60 4.62 16.43
CA ILE A 22 -2.28 3.64 17.28
C ILE A 22 -1.85 3.81 18.76
N GLU A 23 -0.55 3.97 19.00
CA GLU A 23 0.01 4.17 20.34
C GLU A 23 -0.45 5.49 20.98
N GLN A 24 -0.49 6.59 20.20
CA GLN A 24 -1.02 7.87 20.64
C GLN A 24 -2.48 7.77 21.08
N LEU A 25 -3.26 6.92 20.46
CA LEU A 25 -4.64 6.60 20.83
C LEU A 25 -4.75 5.54 21.95
N ARG A 26 -3.64 5.22 22.63
CA ARG A 26 -3.53 4.18 23.66
C ARG A 26 -3.95 2.78 23.18
N GLY A 27 -3.87 2.55 21.87
CA GLY A 27 -4.03 1.25 21.25
C GLY A 27 -2.72 0.46 21.27
N ARG A 28 -2.78 -0.77 20.79
CA ARG A 28 -1.63 -1.64 20.62
C ARG A 28 -1.54 -2.06 19.16
N ALA A 29 -0.45 -1.72 18.50
CA ALA A 29 -0.19 -2.17 17.14
C ALA A 29 0.02 -3.68 17.11
N SER A 30 -0.50 -4.34 16.07
CA SER A 30 -0.25 -5.75 15.83
C SER A 30 1.22 -5.98 15.50
N ALA A 31 1.77 -7.11 15.95
CA ALA A 31 3.10 -7.52 15.53
C ALA A 31 3.12 -7.79 14.02
N ALA A 32 4.22 -7.42 13.37
CA ALA A 32 4.43 -7.77 11.97
C ALA A 32 4.46 -9.29 11.81
N LYS A 33 3.78 -9.79 10.77
CA LYS A 33 3.84 -11.18 10.38
C LYS A 33 5.09 -11.43 9.54
N THR A 34 5.56 -12.66 9.54
CA THR A 34 6.63 -13.11 8.65
C THR A 34 6.12 -13.19 7.20
N TRP A 35 7.04 -13.18 6.23
CA TRP A 35 6.69 -13.41 4.83
C TRP A 35 5.94 -14.74 4.63
N THR A 36 6.35 -15.80 5.31
CA THR A 36 5.70 -17.13 5.23
C THR A 36 4.24 -17.06 5.68
N GLU A 37 3.95 -16.34 6.76
CA GLU A 37 2.59 -16.14 7.25
C GLU A 37 1.75 -15.32 6.26
N TYR A 38 2.30 -14.23 5.71
CA TYR A 38 1.60 -13.44 4.68
C TYR A 38 1.34 -14.25 3.41
N ALA A 39 2.32 -15.00 2.91
CA ALA A 39 2.17 -15.81 1.71
C ALA A 39 1.15 -16.95 1.90
N ALA A 40 0.99 -17.47 3.11
CA ALA A 40 -0.05 -18.45 3.42
C ALA A 40 -1.45 -17.84 3.43
N MET A 41 -1.59 -16.60 3.91
CA MET A 41 -2.87 -15.87 3.94
C MET A 41 -3.27 -15.32 2.56
N TYR A 42 -2.29 -14.87 1.81
CA TYR A 42 -2.43 -14.23 0.50
C TYR A 42 -1.43 -14.84 -0.47
N PRO A 43 -1.70 -16.05 -1.01
CA PRO A 43 -0.77 -16.71 -1.92
C PRO A 43 -0.46 -15.83 -3.13
N PRO A 44 0.82 -15.49 -3.36
CA PRO A 44 1.20 -14.72 -4.54
C PRO A 44 0.96 -15.55 -5.81
N PRO A 45 0.65 -14.93 -6.94
CA PRO A 45 0.58 -15.62 -8.22
C PRO A 45 1.97 -16.14 -8.60
N LYS A 46 2.02 -17.01 -9.60
CA LYS A 46 3.31 -17.45 -10.18
C LYS A 46 3.98 -16.23 -10.84
N LEU A 47 5.14 -15.85 -10.33
CA LEU A 47 5.96 -14.75 -10.84
C LEU A 47 7.09 -15.34 -11.70
N ALA A 48 6.83 -15.54 -13.00
CA ALA A 48 7.75 -16.16 -13.92
C ALA A 48 8.55 -15.16 -14.79
N SER A 49 8.11 -13.91 -14.84
CA SER A 49 8.72 -12.84 -15.62
C SER A 49 8.76 -11.52 -14.85
N GLU A 50 9.56 -10.57 -15.31
CA GLU A 50 9.58 -9.21 -14.80
C GLU A 50 8.19 -8.55 -14.92
N THR A 51 7.51 -8.79 -16.03
CA THR A 51 6.14 -8.31 -16.24
C THR A 51 5.18 -8.82 -15.18
N ASP A 52 5.25 -10.12 -14.82
CA ASP A 52 4.40 -10.69 -13.77
C ASP A 52 4.67 -10.00 -12.42
N VAL A 53 5.94 -9.74 -12.11
CA VAL A 53 6.33 -9.04 -10.87
C VAL A 53 5.75 -7.61 -10.85
N LEU A 54 5.88 -6.87 -11.96
CA LEU A 54 5.36 -5.51 -12.07
C LEU A 54 3.82 -5.47 -11.99
N GLN A 55 3.14 -6.41 -12.64
CA GLN A 55 1.68 -6.52 -12.58
C GLN A 55 1.20 -6.85 -11.16
N TYR A 56 1.87 -7.79 -10.51
CA TYR A 56 1.54 -8.12 -9.11
C TYR A 56 1.78 -6.93 -8.18
N ALA A 57 2.91 -6.25 -8.31
CA ALA A 57 3.19 -5.03 -7.56
C ALA A 57 2.12 -3.95 -7.82
N ALA A 58 1.73 -3.72 -9.07
CA ALA A 58 0.67 -2.77 -9.41
C ALA A 58 -0.68 -3.14 -8.76
N SER A 59 -1.01 -4.42 -8.68
CA SER A 59 -2.23 -4.89 -8.01
C SER A 59 -2.21 -4.64 -6.50
N LEU A 60 -1.05 -4.79 -5.86
CA LEU A 60 -0.89 -4.51 -4.43
C LEU A 60 -1.02 -3.02 -4.13
N GLU A 61 -0.40 -2.15 -4.91
CA GLU A 61 -0.51 -0.69 -4.74
C GLU A 61 -1.94 -0.20 -4.96
N ARG A 62 -2.62 -0.72 -6.00
CA ARG A 62 -4.03 -0.44 -6.22
C ARG A 62 -4.87 -0.85 -5.01
N GLY A 63 -4.67 -2.06 -4.52
CA GLY A 63 -5.37 -2.58 -3.35
C GLY A 63 -5.15 -1.73 -2.10
N ALA A 64 -3.92 -1.30 -1.85
CA ALA A 64 -3.57 -0.43 -0.73
C ALA A 64 -4.26 0.94 -0.86
N ALA A 65 -4.18 1.60 -2.03
CA ALA A 65 -4.83 2.89 -2.26
C ALA A 65 -6.35 2.82 -2.03
N VAL A 66 -7.01 1.77 -2.51
CA VAL A 66 -8.45 1.52 -2.29
C VAL A 66 -8.75 1.29 -0.81
N ALA A 67 -7.96 0.46 -0.12
CA ALA A 67 -8.14 0.17 1.30
C ALA A 67 -8.00 1.43 2.16
N ASP A 68 -7.00 2.26 1.91
CA ASP A 68 -6.77 3.51 2.63
C ASP A 68 -7.91 4.51 2.42
N THR A 69 -8.42 4.63 1.20
CA THR A 69 -9.60 5.45 0.91
C THR A 69 -10.83 4.97 1.69
N LYS A 70 -11.04 3.66 1.77
CA LYS A 70 -12.11 3.08 2.60
C LYS A 70 -11.92 3.34 4.09
N MET A 71 -10.68 3.35 4.57
CA MET A 71 -10.37 3.70 5.96
C MET A 71 -10.69 5.16 6.26
N VAL A 72 -10.40 6.10 5.36
CA VAL A 72 -10.80 7.51 5.51
C VAL A 72 -12.30 7.66 5.77
N ALA A 73 -13.13 6.86 5.08
CA ALA A 73 -14.58 6.90 5.24
C ALA A 73 -15.07 6.31 6.60
N LYS A 74 -14.30 5.40 7.19
CA LYS A 74 -14.66 4.69 8.43
C LYS A 74 -14.14 5.34 9.70
N LEU A 75 -13.02 6.04 9.63
CA LEU A 75 -12.38 6.65 10.78
C LEU A 75 -13.10 7.93 11.22
N HIS A 76 -13.17 8.14 12.52
CA HIS A 76 -13.78 9.35 13.11
C HIS A 76 -12.73 10.42 13.46
N ASP A 77 -11.53 9.99 13.85
CA ASP A 77 -10.44 10.90 14.21
C ASP A 77 -9.89 11.63 12.97
N PRO A 78 -9.86 12.97 12.96
CA PRO A 78 -9.42 13.74 11.78
C PRO A 78 -7.94 13.53 11.44
N ALA A 79 -7.07 13.31 12.44
CA ALA A 79 -5.64 13.09 12.21
C ALA A 79 -5.40 11.73 11.54
N LEU A 80 -6.10 10.69 11.98
CA LEU A 80 -6.07 9.37 11.34
C LEU A 80 -6.63 9.43 9.91
N ARG A 81 -7.75 10.10 9.70
CA ARG A 81 -8.30 10.29 8.35
C ARG A 81 -7.28 10.96 7.43
N THR A 82 -6.61 12.00 7.91
CA THR A 82 -5.57 12.70 7.15
C THR A 82 -4.39 11.79 6.87
N LEU A 83 -3.94 10.99 7.84
CA LEU A 83 -2.85 10.04 7.67
C LEU A 83 -3.16 9.03 6.56
N PHE A 84 -4.31 8.35 6.63
CA PHE A 84 -4.71 7.37 5.62
C PHE A 84 -4.93 7.99 4.24
N ALA A 85 -5.49 9.20 4.15
CA ALA A 85 -5.62 9.92 2.89
C ALA A 85 -4.25 10.21 2.24
N ARG A 86 -3.26 10.58 3.05
CA ARG A 86 -1.88 10.84 2.57
C ARG A 86 -1.17 9.56 2.12
N ILE A 87 -1.31 8.47 2.88
CA ILE A 87 -0.74 7.17 2.50
C ILE A 87 -1.41 6.70 1.19
N GLY A 88 -2.73 6.64 1.14
CA GLY A 88 -3.46 6.21 -0.06
C GLY A 88 -3.14 7.03 -1.31
N GLY A 89 -2.86 8.33 -1.15
CA GLY A 89 -2.37 9.18 -2.24
C GLY A 89 -1.02 8.73 -2.78
N VAL A 90 -0.08 8.33 -1.92
CA VAL A 90 1.24 7.80 -2.33
C VAL A 90 1.10 6.44 -3.01
N GLU A 91 0.26 5.55 -2.47
CA GLU A 91 0.01 4.24 -3.09
C GLU A 91 -0.62 4.39 -4.50
N ALA A 92 -1.52 5.35 -4.67
CA ALA A 92 -2.07 5.66 -5.99
C ALA A 92 -1.01 6.17 -6.98
N MET A 93 -0.03 6.97 -6.51
CA MET A 93 1.10 7.41 -7.32
C MET A 93 2.03 6.25 -7.69
N HIS A 94 2.31 5.33 -6.77
CA HIS A 94 3.07 4.10 -7.04
C HIS A 94 2.35 3.24 -8.08
N TRP A 95 1.05 3.05 -7.94
CA TRP A 95 0.24 2.33 -8.92
C TRP A 95 0.31 2.96 -10.30
N ALA A 96 0.16 4.28 -10.42
CA ALA A 96 0.26 4.99 -11.69
C ALA A 96 1.64 4.82 -12.34
N LEU A 97 2.72 4.88 -11.54
CA LEU A 97 4.08 4.66 -12.02
C LEU A 97 4.28 3.25 -12.56
N LEU A 98 3.80 2.22 -11.85
CA LEU A 98 3.88 0.83 -12.27
C LEU A 98 3.10 0.57 -13.56
N ARG A 99 1.89 1.14 -13.69
CA ARG A 99 1.13 1.08 -14.94
C ARG A 99 1.89 1.71 -16.11
N SER A 100 2.47 2.88 -15.90
CA SER A 100 3.30 3.54 -16.94
C SER A 100 4.49 2.66 -17.34
N THR A 101 5.14 2.01 -16.39
CA THR A 101 6.25 1.08 -16.65
C THR A 101 5.81 -0.13 -17.47
N LEU A 102 4.58 -0.59 -17.26
CA LEU A 102 3.94 -1.68 -18.02
C LEU A 102 3.43 -1.24 -19.41
N GLY A 103 3.58 0.04 -19.79
CA GLY A 103 3.04 0.57 -21.03
C GLY A 103 1.53 0.80 -21.02
N GLU A 104 0.90 0.78 -19.85
CA GLU A 104 -0.52 1.03 -19.68
C GLU A 104 -0.78 2.51 -19.35
N PRO A 105 -1.99 3.04 -19.60
CA PRO A 105 -2.37 4.37 -19.14
C PRO A 105 -2.14 4.52 -17.64
N PRO A 106 -1.32 5.48 -17.17
CA PRO A 106 -1.03 5.64 -15.75
C PRO A 106 -2.25 6.02 -14.91
N ILE A 107 -3.16 6.75 -15.51
CA ILE A 107 -4.43 7.17 -14.89
C ILE A 107 -5.55 6.61 -15.76
N PRO A 108 -6.08 5.41 -15.43
CA PRO A 108 -7.07 4.74 -16.28
C PRO A 108 -8.47 5.30 -16.18
N ASP A 109 -8.78 6.04 -15.10
CA ASP A 109 -10.10 6.60 -14.84
C ASP A 109 -9.99 7.95 -14.11
N SER A 110 -11.08 8.69 -14.04
CA SER A 110 -11.19 9.95 -13.30
C SER A 110 -11.22 9.77 -11.78
N PHE A 111 -11.54 8.57 -11.32
CA PHE A 111 -11.63 8.24 -9.91
C PHE A 111 -10.81 6.99 -9.58
N LEU A 112 -10.28 6.92 -8.35
CA LEU A 112 -9.74 5.69 -7.83
C LEU A 112 -10.87 4.65 -7.74
N PRO A 113 -10.63 3.38 -8.15
CA PRO A 113 -11.64 2.33 -8.04
C PRO A 113 -12.21 2.20 -6.63
N ALA A 114 -13.49 1.88 -6.52
CA ALA A 114 -14.17 1.71 -5.23
C ALA A 114 -14.03 0.29 -4.65
N ASP A 115 -13.55 -0.66 -5.43
CA ASP A 115 -13.45 -2.10 -5.14
C ASP A 115 -12.04 -2.65 -5.37
#